data_419de461f67e1d64142071f0580613d9
#
_entry.id   419de461f67e1d64142071f0580613d9
#
_cell.length_a   1.000
_cell.length_b   1.000
_cell.length_c   1.000
_cell.angle_alpha   90.00
_cell.angle_beta   90.00
_cell.angle_gamma   90.00
#
_symmetry.space_group_name_H-M   'P 1'
#
loop_
_entity.id
_entity.type
_entity.pdbx_description
1 polymer ?
#
loop_
_entity_poly.entity_id
_entity_poly.type
_entity_poly.pdbx_seq_one_letter_code
_entity_poly.pdbx_strand_id
1 'polypeptide(L)'
;ALSSAASDVYKRQLPDSVEREIEGIVLSFDGVSEPHHLRTRRIGNNYAIEIHIRMDGNISLHKAHETATGIEHRLKEKFGEDTHVGIHVEPVK
;
A
#
# COMPACT_ATOMS: atom_id res chain seq x y z
N ALA A 1 9.49 -28.45 9.56
CA ALA A 1 8.78 -28.36 8.28
C ALA A 1 7.41 -27.76 8.44
N LEU A 2 6.62 -28.29 9.37
CA LEU A 2 5.27 -27.78 9.61
C LEU A 2 5.29 -26.35 10.16
N SER A 3 6.22 -26.06 11.07
CA SER A 3 6.31 -24.72 11.62
C SER A 3 6.73 -23.72 10.54
N SER A 4 7.60 -24.15 9.62
CA SER A 4 8.01 -23.31 8.52
C SER A 4 6.84 -23.00 7.59
N ALA A 5 6.04 -24.02 7.27
CA ALA A 5 4.86 -23.84 6.43
C ALA A 5 3.83 -22.94 7.12
N ALA A 6 3.63 -23.11 8.42
CA ALA A 6 2.72 -22.26 9.18
C ALA A 6 3.20 -20.82 9.20
N SER A 7 4.51 -20.63 9.37
CA SER A 7 5.12 -19.30 9.36
C SER A 7 4.89 -18.62 8.01
N ASP A 8 5.03 -19.39 6.91
CA ASP A 8 4.81 -18.86 5.57
C ASP A 8 3.36 -18.44 5.37
N VAL A 9 2.41 -19.20 5.93
CA VAL A 9 0.99 -18.85 5.84
C VAL A 9 0.73 -17.52 6.51
N TYR A 10 1.29 -17.31 7.71
CA TYR A 10 1.06 -16.06 8.44
C TYR A 10 1.78 -14.87 7.85
N LYS A 11 2.93 -15.11 7.21
CA LYS A 11 3.73 -14.04 6.63
C LYS A 11 3.52 -13.89 5.14
N ARG A 12 2.55 -14.61 4.60
CA ARG A 12 2.36 -14.66 3.16
C ARG A 12 2.09 -13.29 2.60
N GLN A 13 2.89 -12.93 1.62
CA GLN A 13 2.65 -11.78 0.80
C GLN A 13 1.60 -12.12 -0.26
N LEU A 14 0.96 -11.10 -0.78
CA LEU A 14 0.09 -11.28 -1.94
C LEU A 14 0.96 -11.58 -3.17
N PRO A 15 0.37 -12.19 -4.21
CA PRO A 15 1.14 -12.47 -5.43
C PRO A 15 1.79 -11.22 -6.01
N ASP A 16 2.91 -11.40 -6.69
CA ASP A 16 3.63 -10.30 -7.33
C ASP A 16 2.76 -9.50 -8.28
N SER A 17 1.85 -10.16 -8.98
CA SER A 17 0.93 -9.47 -9.89
C SER A 17 0.03 -8.49 -9.15
N VAL A 18 -0.42 -8.85 -7.96
CA VAL A 18 -1.24 -7.97 -7.13
C VAL A 18 -0.40 -6.81 -6.61
N GLU A 19 0.82 -7.07 -6.21
CA GLU A 19 1.71 -6.02 -5.72
C GLU A 19 2.04 -5.03 -6.82
N ARG A 20 2.25 -5.49 -8.04
CA ARG A 20 2.47 -4.59 -9.18
C ARG A 20 1.24 -3.74 -9.47
N GLU A 21 0.06 -4.33 -9.32
CA GLU A 21 -1.20 -3.61 -9.48
C GLU A 21 -1.32 -2.49 -8.45
N ILE A 22 -0.97 -2.80 -7.21
CA ILE A 22 -0.97 -1.80 -6.12
C ILE A 22 -0.03 -0.66 -6.45
N GLU A 23 1.18 -0.96 -6.88
CA GLU A 23 2.16 0.05 -7.24
C GLU A 23 1.67 0.91 -8.39
N GLY A 24 1.04 0.32 -9.39
CA GLY A 24 0.47 1.05 -10.52
C GLY A 24 -0.63 2.01 -10.08
N ILE A 25 -1.49 1.58 -9.18
CA ILE A 25 -2.55 2.44 -8.65
C ILE A 25 -1.94 3.62 -7.90
N VAL A 26 -0.97 3.35 -7.04
CA VAL A 26 -0.30 4.38 -6.25
C VAL A 26 0.38 5.40 -7.15
N LEU A 27 1.07 4.94 -8.19
CA LEU A 27 1.79 5.82 -9.11
C LEU A 27 0.86 6.61 -10.03
N SER A 28 -0.41 6.25 -10.11
CA SER A 28 -1.37 7.00 -10.91
C SER A 28 -1.79 8.33 -10.28
N PHE A 29 -1.42 8.56 -9.02
CA PHE A 29 -1.76 9.80 -8.33
C PHE A 29 -0.67 10.84 -8.57
N ASP A 30 -1.10 12.08 -8.88
CA ASP A 30 -0.17 13.18 -9.14
C ASP A 30 0.72 13.46 -7.95
N GLY A 31 2.00 13.65 -8.22
CA GLY A 31 2.95 14.03 -7.19
C GLY A 31 3.50 12.86 -6.38
N VAL A 32 3.03 11.65 -6.64
CA VAL A 32 3.49 10.47 -5.93
C VAL A 32 4.63 9.83 -6.71
N SER A 33 5.71 9.51 -6.01
CA SER A 33 6.86 8.87 -6.61
C SER A 33 7.45 7.84 -5.65
N GLU A 34 8.33 7.02 -6.18
CA GLU A 34 9.16 6.08 -5.43
C GLU A 34 8.39 5.25 -4.40
N PRO A 35 7.37 4.50 -4.82
CA PRO A 35 6.72 3.56 -3.89
C PRO A 35 7.74 2.53 -3.45
N HIS A 36 7.80 2.29 -2.14
CA HIS A 36 8.78 1.35 -1.60
C HIS A 36 8.25 0.77 -0.29
N HIS A 37 8.97 -0.19 0.25
CA HIS A 37 8.58 -0.90 1.48
C HIS A 37 7.14 -1.39 1.43
N LEU A 38 6.72 -1.86 0.25
CA LEU A 38 5.39 -2.45 0.12
C LEU A 38 5.32 -3.74 0.93
N ARG A 39 4.37 -3.80 1.84
CA ARG A 39 4.10 -4.99 2.62
C ARG A 39 2.65 -5.35 2.43
N THR A 40 2.41 -6.57 2.01
CA THR A 40 1.07 -7.07 1.79
C THR A 40 0.88 -8.39 2.51
N ARG A 41 -0.34 -8.63 2.96
CA ARG A 41 -0.68 -9.92 3.54
C ARG A 41 -2.18 -10.09 3.52
N ARG A 42 -2.59 -11.32 3.75
CA ARG A 42 -4.01 -11.65 3.87
C ARG A 42 -4.34 -11.82 5.34
N ILE A 43 -5.44 -11.20 5.77
CA ILE A 43 -5.98 -11.35 7.12
C ILE A 43 -7.39 -11.88 6.96
N GLY A 44 -7.59 -13.17 7.20
CA GLY A 44 -8.86 -13.81 6.90
C GLY A 44 -9.18 -13.69 5.43
N ASN A 45 -10.30 -13.08 5.09
CA ASN A 45 -10.70 -12.85 3.71
C ASN A 45 -10.30 -11.46 3.19
N ASN A 46 -9.59 -10.70 4.00
CA ASN A 46 -9.27 -9.31 3.68
C ASN A 46 -7.79 -9.13 3.42
N TYR A 47 -7.46 -8.08 2.69
CA TYR A 47 -6.08 -7.73 2.43
C TYR A 47 -5.61 -6.65 3.41
N ALA A 48 -4.32 -6.68 3.74
CA ALA A 48 -3.67 -5.61 4.48
C ALA A 48 -2.51 -5.14 3.61
N ILE A 49 -2.47 -3.83 3.36
CA ILE A 49 -1.51 -3.20 2.45
C ILE A 49 -0.84 -2.05 3.18
N GLU A 50 0.48 -2.05 3.23
CA GLU A 50 1.26 -0.93 3.75
C GLU A 50 2.28 -0.54 2.69
N ILE A 51 2.41 0.75 2.43
CA ILE A 51 3.34 1.23 1.41
C ILE A 51 3.87 2.60 1.80
N HIS A 52 5.13 2.85 1.46
CA HIS A 52 5.76 4.15 1.60
C HIS A 52 5.82 4.81 0.23
N ILE A 53 5.53 6.10 0.20
CA ILE A 53 5.59 6.89 -1.04
C ILE A 53 6.36 8.18 -0.75
N ARG A 54 6.83 8.82 -1.81
CA ARG A 54 7.49 10.11 -1.67
C ARG A 54 6.69 11.18 -2.39
N MET A 55 6.65 12.34 -1.80
CA MET A 55 6.00 13.53 -2.36
C MET A 55 6.89 14.73 -2.08
N ASP A 56 6.69 15.81 -2.85
CA ASP A 56 7.44 17.05 -2.66
C ASP A 56 7.30 17.49 -1.20
N GLY A 57 8.43 17.69 -0.53
CA GLY A 57 8.44 18.10 0.88
C GLY A 57 7.87 19.46 1.14
N ASN A 58 7.66 20.26 0.09
CA ASN A 58 7.11 21.61 0.21
C ASN A 58 5.60 21.70 0.01
N ILE A 59 4.93 20.59 -0.27
CA ILE A 59 3.48 20.62 -0.39
C ILE A 59 2.86 20.74 1.00
N SER A 60 1.62 21.20 1.06
CA SER A 60 0.93 21.32 2.33
C SER A 60 0.61 19.95 2.91
N LEU A 61 0.52 19.89 4.23
CA LEU A 61 0.09 18.67 4.90
C LEU A 61 -1.31 18.28 4.43
N HIS A 62 -2.17 19.27 4.22
CA HIS A 62 -3.53 19.02 3.71
C HIS A 62 -3.49 18.29 2.36
N LYS A 63 -2.65 18.76 1.45
CA LYS A 63 -2.53 18.14 0.12
C LYS A 63 -1.98 16.72 0.22
N ALA A 64 -0.96 16.53 1.04
CA ALA A 64 -0.37 15.20 1.22
C ALA A 64 -1.41 14.23 1.80
N HIS A 65 -2.17 14.68 2.79
CA HIS A 65 -3.21 13.86 3.41
C HIS A 65 -4.31 13.53 2.42
N GLU A 66 -4.73 14.50 1.61
CA GLU A 66 -5.76 14.31 0.60
C GLU A 66 -5.33 13.23 -0.40
N THR A 67 -4.08 13.29 -0.84
CA THR A 67 -3.54 12.29 -1.76
C THR A 67 -3.51 10.90 -1.13
N ALA A 68 -3.04 10.81 0.11
CA ALA A 68 -3.00 9.52 0.82
C ALA A 68 -4.41 8.95 1.00
N THR A 69 -5.38 9.79 1.32
CA THR A 69 -6.77 9.36 1.46
C THR A 69 -7.32 8.86 0.12
N GLY A 70 -6.98 9.54 -0.97
CA GLY A 70 -7.40 9.12 -2.30
C GLY A 70 -6.84 7.74 -2.65
N ILE A 71 -5.57 7.50 -2.34
CA ILE A 71 -4.94 6.20 -2.55
C ILE A 71 -5.66 5.13 -1.74
N GLU A 72 -5.94 5.41 -0.48
CA GLU A 72 -6.64 4.47 0.38
C GLU A 72 -8.00 4.09 -0.19
N HIS A 73 -8.78 5.08 -0.61
CA HIS A 73 -10.09 4.85 -1.20
C HIS A 73 -10.00 4.00 -2.46
N ARG A 74 -9.03 4.30 -3.30
CA ARG A 74 -8.85 3.59 -4.57
C ARG A 74 -8.49 2.13 -4.33
N LEU A 75 -7.62 1.87 -3.36
CA LEU A 75 -7.24 0.51 -3.03
C LEU A 75 -8.42 -0.26 -2.43
N LYS A 76 -9.24 0.39 -1.62
CA LYS A 76 -10.43 -0.25 -1.07
C LYS A 76 -11.48 -0.53 -2.13
N GLU A 77 -11.61 0.35 -3.12
CA GLU A 77 -12.49 0.09 -4.25
C GLU A 77 -12.06 -1.16 -5.01
N LYS A 78 -10.76 -1.30 -5.21
CA LYS A 78 -10.20 -2.40 -5.99
C LYS A 78 -10.24 -3.73 -5.25
N PHE A 79 -9.90 -3.71 -3.96
CA PHE A 79 -9.68 -4.94 -3.21
C PHE A 79 -10.73 -5.22 -2.13
N GLY A 80 -11.65 -4.29 -1.89
CA GLY A 80 -12.72 -4.46 -0.92
C GLY A 80 -12.67 -3.43 0.19
N GLU A 81 -13.83 -3.07 0.70
CA GLU A 81 -13.97 -2.04 1.75
C GLU A 81 -13.25 -2.40 3.04
N ASP A 82 -13.09 -3.69 3.32
CA ASP A 82 -12.44 -4.14 4.53
C ASP A 82 -10.93 -4.27 4.38
N THR A 83 -10.37 -3.82 3.26
CA THR A 83 -8.93 -3.78 3.07
C THR A 83 -8.31 -2.81 4.07
N HIS A 84 -7.29 -3.26 4.77
CA HIS A 84 -6.52 -2.38 5.65
C HIS A 84 -5.44 -1.71 4.82
N VAL A 85 -5.39 -0.38 4.84
CA VAL A 85 -4.41 0.38 4.05
C VAL A 85 -3.67 1.35 4.94
N GLY A 86 -2.35 1.28 4.92
CA GLY A 86 -1.49 2.22 5.60
C GLY A 86 -0.56 2.87 4.58
N ILE A 87 -0.61 4.20 4.48
CA ILE A 87 0.24 4.96 3.56
C ILE A 87 1.18 5.82 4.38
N HIS A 88 2.48 5.64 4.20
CA HIS A 88 3.49 6.46 4.86
C HIS A 88 4.07 7.41 3.82
N VAL A 89 3.87 8.71 4.03
CA VAL A 89 4.35 9.73 3.08
C VAL A 89 5.68 10.28 3.57
N GLU A 90 6.67 10.26 2.68
CA GLU A 90 8.00 10.77 2.96
C GLU A 90 8.33 11.87 1.96
N PRO A 91 9.15 12.84 2.35
CA PRO A 91 9.57 13.86 1.38
C PRO A 91 10.55 13.30 0.36
N VAL A 92 10.51 13.85 -0.83
CA VAL A 92 11.51 13.57 -1.86
C VAL A 92 12.86 14.10 -1.37
N LYS A 93 13.89 13.29 -1.53
CA LYS A 93 15.23 13.67 -1.07
C LYS A 93 15.86 14.69 -1.98
#